data_9f2bfd600026edacd1e898ab551f97c8
#
_entry.id   9f2bfd600026edacd1e898ab551f97c8
#
_cell.length_a   1.000
_cell.length_b   1.000
_cell.length_c   1.000
_cell.angle_alpha   90.00
_cell.angle_beta   90.00
_cell.angle_gamma   90.00
#
_symmetry.space_group_name_H-M   'P 1'
#
loop_
_entity.id
_entity.type
_entity.pdbx_description
1 polymer ?
#
loop_
_entity_poly.entity_id
_entity_poly.type
_entity_poly.pdbx_seq_one_letter_code
_entity_poly.pdbx_strand_id
1 'polypeptide(L)'
;MNRNLFILILSQVFGFTAATVTVFISGIIGSDLSSIKTLSTLPPSIYVVGTAAATIFAAKIMSIIGRRLGFIFASVAGSISCLIGAYAIMIESFLIFCFAKFILGATMAFTHQYRFAAAESVEKEKAPKAISSLLLAGIVAAFLGISLSNYTKGFVSDYLYVGSYLTLAILTIIPSFLFFFFKDIKEVSLGSNENIKSRKYIEFLSNPKFLQAITSAAFAYAVMSFLMTATPISMHIVHQLSLEKTGIVLQFHVLAMFLPSLVTGNLIKKFGYSNMMYLGVIFYILTILLSFFEPSFLNYFISLIFLGIGWNFLFISGTSLLVTTYKPNEKFKAQGFNDLLVFSSMALASLLAGILISIVSWKTVNLFCITFLILIILSIVNADKKR
;
A
#
# COMPACT_ATOMS: atom_id res chain seq x y z
N MET A 1 -23.88 -2.42 13.28
CA MET A 1 -22.54 -1.87 12.92
C MET A 1 -22.47 -0.44 13.45
N ASN A 2 -21.37 -0.03 14.09
CA ASN A 2 -21.20 1.34 14.58
C ASN A 2 -21.17 2.32 13.38
N ARG A 3 -21.85 3.47 13.50
CA ARG A 3 -21.95 4.50 12.46
C ARG A 3 -20.57 4.97 11.95
N ASN A 4 -19.63 5.23 12.87
CA ASN A 4 -18.28 5.64 12.50
C ASN A 4 -17.55 4.56 11.68
N LEU A 5 -17.66 3.30 12.09
CA LEU A 5 -17.06 2.18 11.36
C LEU A 5 -17.66 2.04 9.96
N PHE A 6 -18.97 2.23 9.81
CA PHE A 6 -19.62 2.20 8.49
C PHE A 6 -19.10 3.30 7.57
N ILE A 7 -19.01 4.54 8.09
CA ILE A 7 -18.47 5.68 7.35
C ILE A 7 -17.03 5.41 6.92
N LEU A 8 -16.20 4.88 7.81
CA LEU A 8 -14.80 4.56 7.50
C LEU A 8 -14.68 3.48 6.43
N ILE A 9 -15.48 2.41 6.50
CA ILE A 9 -15.48 1.33 5.49
C ILE A 9 -15.88 1.88 4.13
N LEU A 10 -16.96 2.68 4.07
CA LEU A 10 -17.42 3.28 2.83
C LEU A 10 -16.41 4.30 2.28
N SER A 11 -15.82 5.11 3.15
CA SER A 11 -14.75 6.05 2.77
C SER A 11 -13.49 5.35 2.27
N GLN A 12 -13.18 4.17 2.82
CA GLN A 12 -12.06 3.34 2.36
C GLN A 12 -12.27 2.85 0.93
N VAL A 13 -13.51 2.45 0.58
CA VAL A 13 -13.84 2.04 -0.81
C VAL A 13 -13.47 3.14 -1.80
N PHE A 14 -13.87 4.37 -1.54
CA PHE A 14 -13.61 5.49 -2.45
C PHE A 14 -12.19 6.04 -2.34
N GLY A 15 -11.69 6.25 -1.13
CA GLY A 15 -10.36 6.83 -0.91
C GLY A 15 -9.22 5.93 -1.39
N PHE A 16 -9.35 4.61 -1.24
CA PHE A 16 -8.32 3.67 -1.65
C PHE A 16 -8.25 3.44 -3.18
N THR A 17 -9.25 3.90 -3.95
CA THR A 17 -9.19 3.90 -5.42
C THR A 17 -7.98 4.66 -5.95
N ALA A 18 -7.54 5.71 -5.24
CA ALA A 18 -6.36 6.48 -5.61
C ALA A 18 -5.08 5.62 -5.70
N ALA A 19 -4.90 4.68 -4.76
CA ALA A 19 -3.77 3.76 -4.78
C ALA A 19 -3.84 2.79 -5.97
N THR A 20 -5.00 2.17 -6.17
CA THR A 20 -5.19 1.14 -7.21
C THR A 20 -5.10 1.71 -8.62
N VAL A 21 -5.72 2.88 -8.88
CA VAL A 21 -5.60 3.58 -10.17
C VAL A 21 -4.18 4.07 -10.40
N THR A 22 -3.50 4.55 -9.35
CA THR A 22 -2.09 4.98 -9.47
C THR A 22 -1.20 3.84 -9.94
N VAL A 23 -1.32 2.67 -9.34
CA VAL A 23 -0.54 1.50 -9.75
C VAL A 23 -0.93 1.06 -11.17
N PHE A 24 -2.23 1.13 -11.51
CA PHE A 24 -2.74 0.65 -12.79
C PHE A 24 -2.24 1.47 -13.99
N ILE A 25 -2.40 2.79 -13.97
CA ILE A 25 -2.16 3.61 -15.18
C ILE A 25 -1.06 4.67 -15.05
N SER A 26 -0.57 4.99 -13.84
CA SER A 26 0.36 6.13 -13.72
C SER A 26 1.73 5.87 -14.31
N GLY A 27 2.19 4.62 -14.33
CA GLY A 27 3.44 4.26 -15.02
C GLY A 27 3.29 4.31 -16.55
N ILE A 28 2.11 3.96 -17.07
CA ILE A 28 1.79 4.04 -18.50
C ILE A 28 1.77 5.51 -18.94
N ILE A 29 1.01 6.36 -18.23
CA ILE A 29 0.99 7.81 -18.48
C ILE A 29 2.40 8.40 -18.33
N GLY A 30 3.17 7.94 -17.34
CA GLY A 30 4.56 8.35 -17.17
C GLY A 30 5.44 8.02 -18.38
N SER A 31 5.21 6.87 -19.04
CA SER A 31 5.94 6.51 -20.27
C SER A 31 5.52 7.35 -21.48
N ASP A 32 4.26 7.81 -21.51
CA ASP A 32 3.74 8.65 -22.59
C ASP A 32 4.24 10.11 -22.47
N LEU A 33 4.28 10.63 -21.22
CA LEU A 33 4.67 12.02 -20.94
C LEU A 33 6.20 12.23 -20.84
N SER A 34 6.99 11.18 -20.64
CA SER A 34 8.44 11.30 -20.47
C SER A 34 9.19 10.86 -21.71
N SER A 35 10.10 11.72 -22.22
CA SER A 35 11.07 11.33 -23.24
C SER A 35 12.12 10.34 -22.74
N ILE A 36 12.28 10.22 -21.42
CA ILE A 36 13.27 9.35 -20.76
C ILE A 36 12.54 8.11 -20.22
N LYS A 37 12.70 6.96 -20.87
CA LYS A 37 12.04 5.69 -20.53
C LYS A 37 12.26 5.22 -19.08
N THR A 38 13.43 5.50 -18.52
CA THR A 38 13.76 5.15 -17.12
C THR A 38 12.92 5.90 -16.08
N LEU A 39 12.30 7.01 -16.47
CA LEU A 39 11.44 7.82 -15.62
C LEU A 39 9.95 7.44 -15.72
N SER A 40 9.57 6.46 -16.54
CA SER A 40 8.16 6.09 -16.77
C SER A 40 7.41 5.72 -15.48
N THR A 41 8.07 5.08 -14.52
CA THR A 41 7.47 4.71 -13.24
C THR A 41 7.73 5.71 -12.11
N LEU A 42 8.36 6.86 -12.41
CA LEU A 42 8.54 7.93 -11.42
C LEU A 42 7.19 8.42 -10.84
N PRO A 43 6.11 8.63 -11.61
CA PRO A 43 4.83 9.06 -11.06
C PRO A 43 4.24 8.11 -9.99
N PRO A 44 4.10 6.79 -10.21
CA PRO A 44 3.65 5.89 -9.14
C PRO A 44 4.64 5.82 -7.97
N SER A 45 5.94 5.94 -8.20
CA SER A 45 6.95 5.95 -7.13
C SER A 45 6.88 7.22 -6.28
N ILE A 46 6.72 8.39 -6.90
CA ILE A 46 6.53 9.67 -6.22
C ILE A 46 5.25 9.68 -5.36
N TYR A 47 4.19 8.99 -5.79
CA TYR A 47 3.00 8.79 -4.97
C TYR A 47 3.36 8.06 -3.65
N VAL A 48 4.16 7.00 -3.70
CA VAL A 48 4.60 6.27 -2.50
C VAL A 48 5.52 7.13 -1.63
N VAL A 49 6.42 7.90 -2.25
CA VAL A 49 7.28 8.88 -1.55
C VAL A 49 6.42 9.92 -0.82
N GLY A 50 5.39 10.46 -1.48
CA GLY A 50 4.45 11.40 -0.88
C GLY A 50 3.74 10.80 0.34
N THR A 51 3.32 9.52 0.24
CA THR A 51 2.72 8.80 1.36
C THR A 51 3.69 8.68 2.53
N ALA A 52 4.92 8.21 2.28
CA ALA A 52 5.94 8.05 3.32
C ALA A 52 6.28 9.39 4.00
N ALA A 53 6.52 10.43 3.22
CA ALA A 53 6.87 11.76 3.71
C ALA A 53 5.76 12.39 4.56
N ALA A 54 4.49 12.16 4.20
CA ALA A 54 3.35 12.75 4.90
C ALA A 54 2.89 11.98 6.14
N THR A 55 3.33 10.73 6.36
CA THR A 55 2.79 9.87 7.42
C THR A 55 2.88 10.49 8.82
N ILE A 56 4.04 11.04 9.18
CA ILE A 56 4.24 11.71 10.48
C ILE A 56 3.42 13.00 10.58
N PHE A 57 3.39 13.79 9.51
CA PHE A 57 2.65 15.05 9.44
C PHE A 57 1.15 14.80 9.51
N ALA A 58 0.62 13.78 8.83
CA ALA A 58 -0.78 13.40 8.87
C ALA A 58 -1.23 13.07 10.30
N ALA A 59 -0.46 12.25 11.03
CA ALA A 59 -0.75 11.94 12.43
C ALA A 59 -0.73 13.20 13.31
N LYS A 60 0.28 14.08 13.14
CA LYS A 60 0.39 15.35 13.89
C LYS A 60 -0.76 16.30 13.57
N ILE A 61 -1.12 16.48 12.30
CA ILE A 61 -2.24 17.34 11.91
C ILE A 61 -3.53 16.84 12.56
N MET A 62 -3.82 15.53 12.46
CA MET A 62 -5.02 14.95 13.04
C MET A 62 -5.06 15.00 14.57
N SER A 63 -3.92 15.03 15.25
CA SER A 63 -3.88 15.24 16.70
C SER A 63 -4.26 16.66 17.10
N ILE A 64 -4.10 17.64 16.21
CA ILE A 64 -4.44 19.07 16.46
C ILE A 64 -5.87 19.38 16.05
N ILE A 65 -6.28 19.00 14.81
CA ILE A 65 -7.58 19.38 14.25
C ILE A 65 -8.65 18.30 14.37
N GLY A 66 -8.31 17.13 14.91
CA GLY A 66 -9.17 15.94 14.97
C GLY A 66 -9.16 15.10 13.69
N ARG A 67 -9.58 13.83 13.82
CA ARG A 67 -9.61 12.89 12.69
C ARG A 67 -10.60 13.30 11.61
N ARG A 68 -11.78 13.80 12.00
CA ARG A 68 -12.84 14.21 11.08
C ARG A 68 -12.36 15.26 10.09
N LEU A 69 -11.83 16.38 10.60
CA LEU A 69 -11.33 17.47 9.75
C LEU A 69 -10.11 17.04 8.94
N GLY A 70 -9.21 16.26 9.53
CA GLY A 70 -8.05 15.72 8.80
C GLY A 70 -8.46 14.86 7.61
N PHE A 71 -9.47 14.01 7.75
CA PHE A 71 -9.97 13.16 6.68
C PHE A 71 -10.71 13.95 5.59
N ILE A 72 -11.52 14.97 5.97
CA ILE A 72 -12.16 15.89 5.00
C ILE A 72 -11.09 16.63 4.20
N PHE A 73 -10.12 17.24 4.88
CA PHE A 73 -9.02 17.96 4.24
C PHE A 73 -8.27 17.07 3.24
N ALA A 74 -7.90 15.85 3.64
CA ALA A 74 -7.19 14.92 2.78
C ALA A 74 -8.02 14.51 1.54
N SER A 75 -9.33 14.28 1.70
CA SER A 75 -10.21 13.93 0.59
C SER A 75 -10.34 15.05 -0.43
N VAL A 76 -10.48 16.30 0.03
CA VAL A 76 -10.54 17.49 -0.83
C VAL A 76 -9.20 17.69 -1.55
N ALA A 77 -8.09 17.62 -0.82
CA ALA A 77 -6.74 17.76 -1.40
C ALA A 77 -6.45 16.64 -2.42
N GLY A 78 -6.91 15.42 -2.15
CA GLY A 78 -6.80 14.29 -3.08
C GLY A 78 -7.57 14.51 -4.38
N SER A 79 -8.80 15.02 -4.29
CA SER A 79 -9.60 15.37 -5.46
C SER A 79 -8.94 16.49 -6.29
N ILE A 80 -8.49 17.57 -5.65
CA ILE A 80 -7.74 18.65 -6.31
C ILE A 80 -6.49 18.08 -7.00
N SER A 81 -5.76 17.21 -6.33
CA SER A 81 -4.58 16.55 -6.91
C SER A 81 -4.93 15.75 -8.17
N CYS A 82 -6.07 15.04 -8.20
CA CYS A 82 -6.53 14.33 -9.39
C CYS A 82 -6.87 15.29 -10.53
N LEU A 83 -7.49 16.44 -10.24
CA LEU A 83 -7.74 17.48 -11.25
C LEU A 83 -6.44 18.09 -11.80
N ILE A 84 -5.44 18.32 -10.94
CA ILE A 84 -4.11 18.73 -11.39
C ILE A 84 -3.48 17.65 -12.27
N GLY A 85 -3.66 16.37 -11.95
CA GLY A 85 -3.21 15.25 -12.75
C GLY A 85 -3.89 15.20 -14.13
N ALA A 86 -5.21 15.42 -14.20
CA ALA A 86 -5.95 15.53 -15.45
C ALA A 86 -5.42 16.69 -16.31
N TYR A 87 -5.24 17.87 -15.71
CA TYR A 87 -4.66 19.04 -16.38
C TYR A 87 -3.24 18.78 -16.89
N ALA A 88 -2.40 18.11 -16.07
CA ALA A 88 -1.04 17.75 -16.45
C ALA A 88 -0.99 16.86 -17.70
N ILE A 89 -1.95 15.94 -17.86
CA ILE A 89 -2.07 15.11 -19.07
C ILE A 89 -2.44 15.97 -20.28
N MET A 90 -3.39 16.90 -20.12
CA MET A 90 -3.84 17.77 -21.21
C MET A 90 -2.74 18.68 -21.76
N ILE A 91 -1.83 19.16 -20.89
CA ILE A 91 -0.69 20.00 -21.28
C ILE A 91 0.60 19.19 -21.49
N GLU A 92 0.52 17.87 -21.47
CA GLU A 92 1.65 16.94 -21.65
C GLU A 92 2.84 17.20 -20.69
N SER A 93 2.56 17.65 -19.45
CA SER A 93 3.58 18.01 -18.47
C SER A 93 3.87 16.87 -17.49
N PHE A 94 4.98 16.16 -17.70
CA PHE A 94 5.48 15.12 -16.82
C PHE A 94 5.72 15.61 -15.38
N LEU A 95 6.32 16.81 -15.21
CA LEU A 95 6.64 17.36 -13.90
C LEU A 95 5.39 17.70 -13.09
N ILE A 96 4.40 18.32 -13.72
CA ILE A 96 3.12 18.64 -13.04
C ILE A 96 2.39 17.35 -12.70
N PHE A 97 2.45 16.32 -13.53
CA PHE A 97 1.89 15.02 -13.25
C PHE A 97 2.55 14.35 -12.03
N CYS A 98 3.89 14.37 -11.95
CA CYS A 98 4.63 13.90 -10.78
C CYS A 98 4.27 14.70 -9.51
N PHE A 99 4.14 16.01 -9.59
CA PHE A 99 3.72 16.85 -8.47
C PHE A 99 2.31 16.50 -7.98
N ALA A 100 1.36 16.32 -8.91
CA ALA A 100 0.03 15.83 -8.58
C ALA A 100 0.11 14.47 -7.87
N LYS A 101 0.95 13.55 -8.33
CA LYS A 101 1.13 12.24 -7.68
C LYS A 101 1.71 12.34 -6.28
N PHE A 102 2.64 13.24 -6.05
CA PHE A 102 3.18 13.50 -4.71
C PHE A 102 2.10 13.94 -3.73
N ILE A 103 1.27 14.92 -4.13
CA ILE A 103 0.15 15.40 -3.29
C ILE A 103 -0.85 14.27 -3.05
N LEU A 104 -1.25 13.52 -4.08
CA LEU A 104 -2.17 12.39 -3.95
C LEU A 104 -1.62 11.33 -2.98
N GLY A 105 -0.33 11.04 -3.05
CA GLY A 105 0.35 10.17 -2.10
C GLY A 105 0.32 10.72 -0.67
N ALA A 106 0.56 12.00 -0.49
CA ALA A 106 0.50 12.65 0.82
C ALA A 106 -0.90 12.53 1.45
N THR A 107 -1.98 12.63 0.65
CA THR A 107 -3.35 12.43 1.16
C THR A 107 -3.61 10.97 1.54
N MET A 108 -2.94 10.02 0.88
CA MET A 108 -3.05 8.60 1.22
C MET A 108 -2.53 8.28 2.63
N ALA A 109 -1.57 9.05 3.15
CA ALA A 109 -1.12 8.90 4.53
C ALA A 109 -2.25 9.09 5.55
N PHE A 110 -3.23 9.98 5.26
CA PHE A 110 -4.43 10.12 6.09
C PHE A 110 -5.39 8.92 5.91
N THR A 111 -5.55 8.41 4.70
CA THR A 111 -6.39 7.23 4.43
C THR A 111 -5.87 6.00 5.18
N HIS A 112 -4.57 5.82 5.29
CA HIS A 112 -3.97 4.75 6.10
C HIS A 112 -4.33 4.83 7.59
N GLN A 113 -4.67 6.02 8.11
CA GLN A 113 -5.12 6.20 9.49
C GLN A 113 -6.56 5.71 9.74
N TYR A 114 -7.35 5.43 8.69
CA TYR A 114 -8.71 4.88 8.86
C TYR A 114 -8.71 3.59 9.68
N ARG A 115 -7.65 2.75 9.58
CA ARG A 115 -7.50 1.51 10.34
C ARG A 115 -7.46 1.76 11.86
N PHE A 116 -6.79 2.81 12.29
CA PHE A 116 -6.73 3.19 13.71
C PHE A 116 -8.05 3.79 14.16
N ALA A 117 -8.65 4.66 13.35
CA ALA A 117 -9.98 5.21 13.62
C ALA A 117 -11.06 4.10 13.68
N ALA A 118 -10.96 3.06 12.85
CA ALA A 118 -11.85 1.90 12.90
C ALA A 118 -11.70 1.12 14.20
N ALA A 119 -10.46 0.85 14.63
CA ALA A 119 -10.18 0.19 15.90
C ALA A 119 -10.69 0.99 17.11
N GLU A 120 -10.51 2.31 17.08
CA GLU A 120 -10.96 3.23 18.14
C GLU A 120 -12.49 3.43 18.15
N SER A 121 -13.18 3.15 17.05
CA SER A 121 -14.65 3.30 16.92
C SER A 121 -15.45 2.16 17.58
N VAL A 122 -14.80 1.11 18.04
CA VAL A 122 -15.42 -0.09 18.60
C VAL A 122 -14.79 -0.46 19.93
N GLU A 123 -15.42 -1.38 20.65
CA GLU A 123 -14.84 -2.01 21.85
C GLU A 123 -13.51 -2.72 21.49
N LYS A 124 -12.57 -2.74 22.42
CA LYS A 124 -11.20 -3.28 22.18
C LYS A 124 -11.21 -4.70 21.62
N GLU A 125 -12.12 -5.53 22.09
CA GLU A 125 -12.27 -6.93 21.68
C GLU A 125 -12.72 -7.05 20.21
N LYS A 126 -13.43 -6.05 19.70
CA LYS A 126 -13.94 -5.98 18.32
C LYS A 126 -12.99 -5.26 17.35
N ALA A 127 -11.92 -4.64 17.86
CA ALA A 127 -10.97 -3.88 17.04
C ALA A 127 -10.35 -4.71 15.89
N PRO A 128 -9.92 -5.96 16.07
CA PRO A 128 -9.39 -6.77 14.96
C PRO A 128 -10.41 -6.98 13.85
N LYS A 129 -11.69 -7.22 14.22
CA LYS A 129 -12.78 -7.39 13.24
C LYS A 129 -13.07 -6.09 12.49
N ALA A 130 -13.00 -4.93 13.15
CA ALA A 130 -13.20 -3.63 12.53
C ALA A 130 -12.08 -3.33 11.50
N ILE A 131 -10.83 -3.59 11.86
CA ILE A 131 -9.68 -3.45 10.95
C ILE A 131 -9.83 -4.39 9.75
N SER A 132 -10.16 -5.66 9.97
CA SER A 132 -10.36 -6.64 8.89
C SER A 132 -11.48 -6.20 7.94
N SER A 133 -12.61 -5.71 8.46
CA SER A 133 -13.71 -5.20 7.63
C SER A 133 -13.29 -3.99 6.78
N LEU A 134 -12.45 -3.13 7.34
CA LEU A 134 -11.89 -1.99 6.61
C LEU A 134 -10.96 -2.46 5.47
N LEU A 135 -10.08 -3.42 5.73
CA LEU A 135 -9.15 -3.94 4.73
C LEU A 135 -9.89 -4.62 3.56
N LEU A 136 -10.99 -5.35 3.85
CA LEU A 136 -11.83 -5.94 2.81
C LEU A 136 -12.44 -4.89 1.87
N ALA A 137 -12.70 -3.67 2.34
CA ALA A 137 -13.14 -2.56 1.49
C ALA A 137 -12.09 -2.21 0.41
N GLY A 138 -10.81 -2.51 0.64
CA GLY A 138 -9.74 -2.35 -0.35
C GLY A 138 -9.93 -3.22 -1.59
N ILE A 139 -10.57 -4.39 -1.46
CA ILE A 139 -10.92 -5.25 -2.60
C ILE A 139 -11.92 -4.51 -3.50
N VAL A 140 -13.00 -3.99 -2.89
CA VAL A 140 -14.02 -3.23 -3.62
C VAL A 140 -13.39 -1.99 -4.29
N ALA A 141 -12.50 -1.28 -3.58
CA ALA A 141 -11.77 -0.14 -4.11
C ALA A 141 -10.93 -0.50 -5.35
N ALA A 142 -10.26 -1.67 -5.34
CA ALA A 142 -9.44 -2.12 -6.46
C ALA A 142 -10.29 -2.39 -7.70
N PHE A 143 -11.39 -3.14 -7.54
CA PHE A 143 -12.29 -3.42 -8.66
C PHE A 143 -12.94 -2.14 -9.18
N LEU A 144 -13.46 -1.30 -8.28
CA LEU A 144 -14.10 -0.04 -8.65
C LEU A 144 -13.12 0.91 -9.36
N GLY A 145 -11.94 1.15 -8.77
CA GLY A 145 -10.96 2.09 -9.29
C GLY A 145 -10.42 1.67 -10.65
N ILE A 146 -9.96 0.44 -10.77
CA ILE A 146 -9.36 -0.09 -12.01
C ILE A 146 -10.41 -0.17 -13.12
N SER A 147 -11.62 -0.72 -12.84
CA SER A 147 -12.66 -0.87 -13.84
C SER A 147 -13.17 0.49 -14.33
N LEU A 148 -13.48 1.43 -13.43
CA LEU A 148 -13.93 2.76 -13.82
C LEU A 148 -12.83 3.54 -14.55
N SER A 149 -11.58 3.43 -14.12
CA SER A 149 -10.46 4.08 -14.79
C SER A 149 -10.31 3.57 -16.23
N ASN A 150 -10.40 2.26 -16.45
CA ASN A 150 -10.33 1.68 -17.79
C ASN A 150 -11.53 2.06 -18.64
N TYR A 151 -12.75 2.09 -18.07
CA TYR A 151 -13.96 2.47 -18.78
C TYR A 151 -13.94 3.95 -19.21
N THR A 152 -13.45 4.85 -18.35
CA THR A 152 -13.52 6.29 -18.58
C THR A 152 -12.29 6.88 -19.26
N LYS A 153 -11.24 6.09 -19.54
CA LYS A 153 -9.97 6.57 -20.10
C LYS A 153 -10.12 7.35 -21.42
N GLY A 154 -11.09 7.03 -22.25
CA GLY A 154 -11.37 7.66 -23.55
C GLY A 154 -12.55 8.64 -23.53
N PHE A 155 -13.09 9.04 -22.38
CA PHE A 155 -14.23 9.96 -22.31
C PHE A 155 -13.91 11.38 -22.79
N VAL A 156 -12.65 11.77 -22.77
CA VAL A 156 -12.16 13.01 -23.38
C VAL A 156 -11.40 12.62 -24.64
N SER A 157 -12.01 12.87 -25.80
CA SER A 157 -11.57 12.29 -27.09
C SER A 157 -10.11 12.60 -27.44
N ASP A 158 -9.64 13.82 -27.13
CA ASP A 158 -8.33 14.28 -27.51
C ASP A 158 -7.21 13.87 -26.51
N TYR A 159 -7.59 13.41 -25.32
CA TYR A 159 -6.65 13.16 -24.22
C TYR A 159 -6.95 11.84 -23.51
N LEU A 160 -6.21 10.81 -23.87
CA LEU A 160 -6.32 9.51 -23.22
C LEU A 160 -6.00 9.63 -21.71
N TYR A 161 -6.76 8.94 -20.86
CA TYR A 161 -6.68 8.93 -19.39
C TYR A 161 -7.13 10.20 -18.65
N VAL A 162 -7.43 11.32 -19.30
CA VAL A 162 -8.02 12.50 -18.64
C VAL A 162 -9.35 12.11 -17.99
N GLY A 163 -10.21 11.38 -18.69
CA GLY A 163 -11.47 10.86 -18.13
C GLY A 163 -11.25 9.98 -16.89
N SER A 164 -10.21 9.16 -16.87
CA SER A 164 -9.86 8.35 -15.68
C SER A 164 -9.53 9.23 -14.47
N TYR A 165 -8.78 10.32 -14.68
CA TYR A 165 -8.40 11.25 -13.60
C TYR A 165 -9.56 12.11 -13.11
N LEU A 166 -10.48 12.52 -14.00
CA LEU A 166 -11.73 13.20 -13.63
C LEU A 166 -12.62 12.28 -12.79
N THR A 167 -12.75 11.03 -13.21
CA THR A 167 -13.48 10.00 -12.43
C THR A 167 -12.82 9.79 -11.05
N LEU A 168 -11.50 9.71 -11.00
CA LEU A 168 -10.78 9.57 -9.74
C LEU A 168 -10.97 10.78 -8.83
N ALA A 169 -11.03 12.00 -9.37
CA ALA A 169 -11.34 13.21 -8.60
C ALA A 169 -12.72 13.13 -7.96
N ILE A 170 -13.73 12.62 -8.69
CA ILE A 170 -15.08 12.39 -8.17
C ILE A 170 -15.04 11.32 -7.05
N LEU A 171 -14.35 10.21 -7.24
CA LEU A 171 -14.28 9.14 -6.24
C LEU A 171 -13.57 9.61 -4.96
N THR A 172 -12.49 10.36 -5.08
CA THR A 172 -11.69 10.82 -3.94
C THR A 172 -12.36 11.95 -3.14
N ILE A 173 -13.30 12.73 -3.72
CA ILE A 173 -14.05 13.74 -2.98
C ILE A 173 -15.20 13.15 -2.16
N ILE A 174 -15.75 11.99 -2.52
CA ILE A 174 -16.89 11.37 -1.83
C ILE A 174 -16.64 11.20 -0.32
N PRO A 175 -15.47 10.72 0.15
CA PRO A 175 -15.20 10.62 1.58
C PRO A 175 -15.37 11.94 2.34
N SER A 176 -15.09 13.09 1.72
CA SER A 176 -15.28 14.38 2.41
C SER A 176 -16.73 14.58 2.85
N PHE A 177 -17.71 14.23 2.01
CA PHE A 177 -19.12 14.29 2.34
C PHE A 177 -19.51 13.26 3.41
N LEU A 178 -18.97 12.06 3.35
CA LEU A 178 -19.22 11.01 4.33
C LEU A 178 -18.70 11.42 5.72
N PHE A 179 -17.52 12.06 5.78
CA PHE A 179 -16.94 12.51 7.04
C PHE A 179 -17.66 13.67 7.71
N PHE A 180 -18.54 14.40 7.03
CA PHE A 180 -19.45 15.32 7.72
C PHE A 180 -20.33 14.63 8.77
N PHE A 181 -20.63 13.36 8.55
CA PHE A 181 -21.41 12.53 9.46
C PHE A 181 -20.56 11.73 10.46
N PHE A 182 -19.24 11.78 10.37
CA PHE A 182 -18.33 11.12 11.30
C PHE A 182 -18.29 11.89 12.63
N LYS A 183 -18.38 11.18 13.74
CA LYS A 183 -18.20 11.78 15.07
C LYS A 183 -16.77 11.60 15.50
N ASP A 184 -16.10 12.70 15.87
CA ASP A 184 -14.75 12.61 16.42
C ASP A 184 -14.73 11.67 17.62
N ILE A 185 -13.74 10.80 17.61
CA ILE A 185 -13.50 9.84 18.67
C ILE A 185 -12.73 10.63 19.74
N LYS A 186 -13.38 10.85 20.90
CA LYS A 186 -12.68 11.46 22.03
C LYS A 186 -11.47 10.57 22.35
N GLU A 187 -10.29 11.14 22.28
CA GLU A 187 -9.12 10.47 22.83
C GLU A 187 -9.42 10.18 24.30
N VAL A 188 -9.50 8.90 24.63
CA VAL A 188 -9.32 8.52 26.02
C VAL A 188 -7.86 8.86 26.27
N SER A 189 -7.61 9.97 26.93
CA SER A 189 -6.32 10.30 27.49
C SER A 189 -5.97 9.16 28.44
N LEU A 190 -5.31 8.15 27.92
CA LEU A 190 -4.59 7.18 28.74
C LEU A 190 -3.53 8.04 29.41
N GLY A 191 -3.78 8.33 30.70
CA GLY A 191 -2.90 9.13 31.52
C GLY A 191 -1.47 8.82 31.19
N SER A 192 -0.77 9.81 30.72
CA SER A 192 0.66 9.78 30.53
C SER A 192 1.29 9.53 31.89
N ASN A 193 1.57 8.27 32.21
CA ASN A 193 2.57 7.97 33.22
C ASN A 193 3.89 8.41 32.62
N GLU A 194 4.20 9.71 32.78
CA GLU A 194 5.32 10.43 32.16
C GLU A 194 6.70 9.94 32.57
N ASN A 195 6.82 8.97 33.49
CA ASN A 195 8.09 8.60 34.10
C ASN A 195 8.73 7.27 33.62
N ILE A 196 8.13 6.56 32.64
CA ILE A 196 8.79 5.34 32.13
C ILE A 196 9.51 5.67 30.82
N LYS A 197 10.84 5.80 30.91
CA LYS A 197 11.73 6.08 29.77
C LYS A 197 11.56 5.01 28.68
N SER A 198 11.06 5.39 27.51
CA SER A 198 10.96 4.51 26.36
C SER A 198 12.35 4.13 25.83
N ARG A 199 12.51 2.87 25.38
CA ARG A 199 13.75 2.39 24.74
C ARG A 199 14.17 3.28 23.57
N LYS A 200 15.48 3.37 23.32
CA LYS A 200 16.05 4.00 22.12
C LYS A 200 15.78 3.11 20.89
N TYR A 201 15.80 3.69 19.68
CA TYR A 201 15.56 2.94 18.44
C TYR A 201 16.55 1.79 18.25
N ILE A 202 17.83 1.97 18.64
CA ILE A 202 18.85 0.93 18.56
C ILE A 202 18.54 -0.28 19.47
N GLU A 203 17.92 -0.05 20.61
CA GLU A 203 17.52 -1.10 21.55
C GLU A 203 16.36 -1.94 20.99
N PHE A 204 15.47 -1.34 20.18
CA PHE A 204 14.47 -2.08 19.44
C PHE A 204 15.12 -2.99 18.39
N LEU A 205 16.07 -2.47 17.62
CA LEU A 205 16.77 -3.23 16.57
C LEU A 205 17.63 -4.36 17.14
N SER A 206 18.09 -4.25 18.40
CA SER A 206 18.83 -5.29 19.09
C SER A 206 17.93 -6.47 19.54
N ASN A 207 16.60 -6.31 19.51
CA ASN A 207 15.67 -7.38 19.82
C ASN A 207 15.40 -8.23 18.55
N PRO A 208 15.80 -9.53 18.52
CA PRO A 208 15.67 -10.36 17.33
C PRO A 208 14.23 -10.51 16.83
N LYS A 209 13.25 -10.61 17.75
CA LYS A 209 11.82 -10.70 17.35
C LYS A 209 11.31 -9.39 16.78
N PHE A 210 11.77 -8.25 17.31
CA PHE A 210 11.44 -6.94 16.72
C PHE A 210 12.04 -6.82 15.32
N LEU A 211 13.31 -7.20 15.16
CA LEU A 211 13.98 -7.19 13.87
C LEU A 211 13.29 -8.11 12.86
N GLN A 212 12.92 -9.34 13.26
CA GLN A 212 12.14 -10.27 12.45
C GLN A 212 10.80 -9.65 12.01
N ALA A 213 10.08 -9.00 12.93
CA ALA A 213 8.78 -8.40 12.66
C ALA A 213 8.88 -7.28 11.62
N ILE A 214 9.79 -6.32 11.81
CA ILE A 214 9.95 -5.18 10.88
C ILE A 214 10.54 -5.61 9.54
N THR A 215 11.48 -6.53 9.53
CA THR A 215 12.11 -7.04 8.30
C THR A 215 11.07 -7.76 7.44
N SER A 216 10.24 -8.62 8.06
CA SER A 216 9.14 -9.30 7.37
C SER A 216 8.15 -8.29 6.77
N ALA A 217 7.70 -7.31 7.54
CA ALA A 217 6.72 -6.32 7.08
C ALA A 217 7.30 -5.38 5.99
N ALA A 218 8.51 -4.85 6.20
CA ALA A 218 9.13 -3.90 5.29
C ALA A 218 9.49 -4.54 3.94
N PHE A 219 10.09 -5.71 3.96
CA PHE A 219 10.47 -6.38 2.71
C PHE A 219 9.31 -7.09 2.04
N ALA A 220 8.23 -7.46 2.77
CA ALA A 220 6.98 -7.83 2.13
C ALA A 220 6.46 -6.70 1.23
N TYR A 221 6.42 -5.47 1.76
CA TYR A 221 6.01 -4.30 0.99
C TYR A 221 7.01 -3.91 -0.09
N ALA A 222 8.31 -4.05 0.16
CA ALA A 222 9.34 -3.75 -0.84
C ALA A 222 9.19 -4.65 -2.07
N VAL A 223 9.11 -5.98 -1.91
CA VAL A 223 8.94 -6.93 -3.00
C VAL A 223 7.61 -6.70 -3.73
N MET A 224 6.53 -6.53 -2.99
CA MET A 224 5.21 -6.27 -3.55
C MET A 224 5.23 -4.98 -4.39
N SER A 225 5.71 -3.86 -3.83
CA SER A 225 5.73 -2.58 -4.53
C SER A 225 6.67 -2.59 -5.74
N PHE A 226 7.80 -3.28 -5.63
CA PHE A 226 8.76 -3.44 -6.71
C PHE A 226 8.12 -4.11 -7.93
N LEU A 227 7.47 -5.26 -7.74
CA LEU A 227 6.84 -6.00 -8.82
C LEU A 227 5.54 -5.34 -9.31
N MET A 228 4.72 -4.80 -8.41
CA MET A 228 3.49 -4.11 -8.78
C MET A 228 3.73 -2.85 -9.60
N THR A 229 4.79 -2.08 -9.29
CA THR A 229 5.15 -0.88 -10.06
C THR A 229 5.63 -1.25 -11.47
N ALA A 230 6.37 -2.35 -11.60
CA ALA A 230 6.90 -2.82 -12.87
C ALA A 230 5.84 -3.54 -13.74
N THR A 231 4.83 -4.19 -13.13
CA THR A 231 3.87 -5.06 -13.84
C THR A 231 3.12 -4.36 -14.98
N PRO A 232 2.49 -3.18 -14.81
CA PRO A 232 1.76 -2.54 -15.90
C PRO A 232 2.66 -2.20 -17.10
N ILE A 233 3.88 -1.77 -16.83
CA ILE A 233 4.88 -1.47 -17.86
C ILE A 233 5.26 -2.76 -18.60
N SER A 234 5.60 -3.81 -17.84
CA SER A 234 5.98 -5.10 -18.41
C SER A 234 4.86 -5.73 -19.24
N MET A 235 3.64 -5.74 -18.72
CA MET A 235 2.50 -6.34 -19.42
C MET A 235 2.08 -5.52 -20.65
N HIS A 236 1.80 -4.23 -20.45
CA HIS A 236 1.15 -3.42 -21.48
C HIS A 236 2.13 -2.85 -22.49
N ILE A 237 3.29 -2.34 -22.04
CA ILE A 237 4.26 -1.68 -22.91
C ILE A 237 5.25 -2.68 -23.51
N VAL A 238 5.86 -3.55 -22.70
CA VAL A 238 6.91 -4.47 -23.17
C VAL A 238 6.30 -5.66 -23.92
N HIS A 239 5.28 -6.32 -23.35
CA HIS A 239 4.68 -7.54 -23.91
C HIS A 239 3.36 -7.31 -24.64
N GLN A 240 2.95 -6.04 -24.85
CA GLN A 240 1.79 -5.64 -25.68
C GLN A 240 0.46 -6.33 -25.27
N LEU A 241 0.32 -6.71 -24.00
CA LEU A 241 -0.95 -7.21 -23.47
C LEU A 241 -1.94 -6.06 -23.32
N SER A 242 -3.25 -6.33 -23.49
CA SER A 242 -4.25 -5.29 -23.37
C SER A 242 -4.30 -4.68 -21.96
N LEU A 243 -4.66 -3.41 -21.87
CA LEU A 243 -4.84 -2.71 -20.59
C LEU A 243 -5.92 -3.39 -19.73
N GLU A 244 -6.95 -3.95 -20.35
CA GLU A 244 -7.98 -4.72 -19.67
C GLU A 244 -7.40 -5.95 -18.96
N LYS A 245 -6.58 -6.75 -19.66
CA LYS A 245 -5.86 -7.90 -19.07
C LYS A 245 -4.96 -7.47 -17.92
N THR A 246 -4.26 -6.35 -18.07
CA THR A 246 -3.43 -5.77 -17.00
C THR A 246 -4.28 -5.41 -15.78
N GLY A 247 -5.43 -4.78 -15.99
CA GLY A 247 -6.38 -4.44 -14.94
C GLY A 247 -6.87 -5.67 -14.16
N ILE A 248 -7.24 -6.73 -14.88
CA ILE A 248 -7.68 -8.01 -14.28
C ILE A 248 -6.58 -8.58 -13.37
N VAL A 249 -5.34 -8.63 -13.84
CA VAL A 249 -4.21 -9.14 -13.06
C VAL A 249 -4.02 -8.35 -11.76
N LEU A 250 -4.09 -7.02 -11.83
CA LEU A 250 -3.94 -6.15 -10.65
C LEU A 250 -5.12 -6.28 -9.68
N GLN A 251 -6.35 -6.39 -10.18
CA GLN A 251 -7.55 -6.60 -9.34
C GLN A 251 -7.45 -7.91 -8.55
N PHE A 252 -7.08 -8.99 -9.20
CA PHE A 252 -6.93 -10.30 -8.55
C PHE A 252 -5.71 -10.36 -7.63
N HIS A 253 -4.64 -9.61 -7.93
CA HIS A 253 -3.54 -9.43 -6.99
C HIS A 253 -4.02 -8.77 -5.68
N VAL A 254 -4.76 -7.67 -5.77
CA VAL A 254 -5.30 -7.00 -4.58
C VAL A 254 -6.27 -7.91 -3.82
N LEU A 255 -7.08 -8.69 -4.54
CA LEU A 255 -7.91 -9.72 -3.92
C LEU A 255 -7.05 -10.72 -3.13
N ALA A 256 -5.97 -11.21 -3.74
CA ALA A 256 -5.04 -12.15 -3.11
C ALA A 256 -4.25 -11.53 -1.95
N MET A 257 -4.05 -10.21 -1.94
CA MET A 257 -3.46 -9.51 -0.78
C MET A 257 -4.39 -9.50 0.44
N PHE A 258 -5.68 -9.30 0.25
CA PHE A 258 -6.59 -9.03 1.38
C PHE A 258 -7.46 -10.21 1.77
N LEU A 259 -7.91 -11.04 0.82
CA LEU A 259 -8.82 -12.14 1.11
C LEU A 259 -8.26 -13.17 2.10
N PRO A 260 -6.97 -13.59 2.01
CA PRO A 260 -6.41 -14.54 2.98
C PRO A 260 -6.42 -14.03 4.42
N SER A 261 -6.50 -12.69 4.64
CA SER A 261 -6.56 -12.10 5.99
C SER A 261 -7.69 -12.66 6.85
N LEU A 262 -8.76 -13.14 6.24
CA LEU A 262 -9.87 -13.78 6.94
C LEU A 262 -9.46 -15.02 7.74
N VAL A 263 -8.43 -15.74 7.27
CA VAL A 263 -7.94 -16.99 7.88
C VAL A 263 -6.54 -16.87 8.45
N THR A 264 -5.73 -15.92 7.99
CA THR A 264 -4.32 -15.78 8.37
C THR A 264 -4.12 -15.68 9.88
N GLY A 265 -5.00 -14.96 10.59
CA GLY A 265 -4.94 -14.86 12.04
C GLY A 265 -5.08 -16.22 12.76
N ASN A 266 -5.95 -17.09 12.26
CA ASN A 266 -6.14 -18.43 12.79
C ASN A 266 -4.93 -19.34 12.44
N LEU A 267 -4.37 -19.17 11.24
CA LEU A 267 -3.18 -19.91 10.81
C LEU A 267 -1.96 -19.52 11.66
N ILE A 268 -1.79 -18.24 11.98
CA ILE A 268 -0.72 -17.76 12.89
C ILE A 268 -0.89 -18.39 14.29
N LYS A 269 -2.11 -18.47 14.80
CA LYS A 269 -2.38 -19.14 16.07
C LYS A 269 -1.96 -20.61 16.07
N LYS A 270 -2.22 -21.31 14.94
CA LYS A 270 -1.95 -22.74 14.80
C LYS A 270 -0.47 -23.04 14.52
N PHE A 271 0.17 -22.28 13.64
CA PHE A 271 1.50 -22.57 13.11
C PHE A 271 2.60 -21.65 13.65
N GLY A 272 2.25 -20.53 14.28
CA GLY A 272 3.20 -19.51 14.76
C GLY A 272 3.64 -18.52 13.68
N TYR A 273 4.26 -17.42 14.11
CA TYR A 273 4.66 -16.32 13.24
C TYR A 273 5.75 -16.74 12.22
N SER A 274 6.82 -17.42 12.69
CA SER A 274 7.95 -17.80 11.83
C SER A 274 7.52 -18.72 10.69
N ASN A 275 6.70 -19.75 10.97
CA ASN A 275 6.23 -20.69 9.94
C ASN A 275 5.33 -20.00 8.90
N MET A 276 4.50 -19.05 9.32
CA MET A 276 3.69 -18.27 8.40
C MET A 276 4.54 -17.32 7.55
N MET A 277 5.63 -16.77 8.10
CA MET A 277 6.58 -15.98 7.32
C MET A 277 7.33 -16.86 6.30
N TYR A 278 7.78 -18.06 6.67
CA TYR A 278 8.36 -19.03 5.71
C TYR A 278 7.38 -19.37 4.58
N LEU A 279 6.11 -19.59 4.91
CA LEU A 279 5.09 -19.84 3.89
C LEU A 279 4.94 -18.64 2.94
N GLY A 280 4.98 -17.41 3.46
CA GLY A 280 4.99 -16.19 2.65
C GLY A 280 6.21 -16.10 1.73
N VAL A 281 7.39 -16.47 2.23
CA VAL A 281 8.62 -16.55 1.41
C VAL A 281 8.47 -17.59 0.29
N ILE A 282 7.86 -18.75 0.57
CA ILE A 282 7.61 -19.80 -0.44
C ILE A 282 6.73 -19.22 -1.57
N PHE A 283 5.67 -18.50 -1.26
CA PHE A 283 4.83 -17.85 -2.29
C PHE A 283 5.60 -16.82 -3.11
N TYR A 284 6.52 -16.07 -2.50
CA TYR A 284 7.38 -15.15 -3.24
C TYR A 284 8.39 -15.89 -4.14
N ILE A 285 8.92 -17.02 -3.69
CA ILE A 285 9.76 -17.88 -4.53
C ILE A 285 8.97 -18.40 -5.74
N LEU A 286 7.73 -18.85 -5.54
CA LEU A 286 6.85 -19.27 -6.63
C LEU A 286 6.58 -18.13 -7.63
N THR A 287 6.39 -16.89 -7.15
CA THR A 287 6.28 -15.70 -8.00
C THR A 287 7.53 -15.54 -8.88
N ILE A 288 8.72 -15.63 -8.28
CA ILE A 288 9.99 -15.52 -9.01
C ILE A 288 10.16 -16.66 -10.01
N LEU A 289 9.85 -17.89 -9.64
CA LEU A 289 9.96 -19.06 -10.53
C LEU A 289 9.08 -18.91 -11.78
N LEU A 290 7.88 -18.37 -11.64
CA LEU A 290 6.99 -18.09 -12.77
C LEU A 290 7.60 -17.10 -13.77
N SER A 291 8.47 -16.19 -13.33
CA SER A 291 9.13 -15.25 -14.24
C SER A 291 10.12 -15.88 -15.21
N PHE A 292 10.46 -17.15 -15.03
CA PHE A 292 11.34 -17.91 -15.93
C PHE A 292 10.60 -18.51 -17.15
N PHE A 293 9.27 -18.53 -17.10
CA PHE A 293 8.45 -18.96 -18.23
C PHE A 293 8.14 -17.78 -19.15
N GLU A 294 7.64 -18.07 -20.35
CA GLU A 294 7.26 -17.03 -21.31
C GLU A 294 6.20 -16.09 -20.72
N PRO A 295 6.39 -14.77 -20.85
CA PRO A 295 5.44 -13.78 -20.37
C PRO A 295 4.10 -13.87 -21.10
N SER A 296 3.10 -14.41 -20.42
CA SER A 296 1.72 -14.54 -20.89
C SER A 296 0.75 -13.97 -19.86
N PHE A 297 -0.48 -13.70 -20.26
CA PHE A 297 -1.53 -13.30 -19.33
C PHE A 297 -1.64 -14.24 -18.13
N LEU A 298 -1.69 -15.55 -18.37
CA LEU A 298 -1.84 -16.56 -17.31
C LEU A 298 -0.62 -16.58 -16.38
N ASN A 299 0.57 -16.41 -16.92
CA ASN A 299 1.81 -16.34 -16.15
C ASN A 299 1.79 -15.15 -15.19
N TYR A 300 1.50 -13.94 -15.67
CA TYR A 300 1.35 -12.74 -14.82
C TYR A 300 0.24 -12.93 -13.81
N PHE A 301 -0.91 -13.46 -14.21
CA PHE A 301 -2.08 -13.65 -13.35
C PHE A 301 -1.75 -14.55 -12.15
N ILE A 302 -1.17 -15.74 -12.38
CA ILE A 302 -0.82 -16.66 -11.29
C ILE A 302 0.33 -16.09 -10.45
N SER A 303 1.34 -15.49 -11.09
CA SER A 303 2.48 -14.88 -10.40
C SER A 303 2.04 -13.80 -9.43
N LEU A 304 1.15 -12.90 -9.86
CA LEU A 304 0.65 -11.80 -9.03
C LEU A 304 -0.31 -12.27 -7.92
N ILE A 305 -1.05 -13.37 -8.13
CA ILE A 305 -1.81 -14.02 -7.05
C ILE A 305 -0.86 -14.53 -5.97
N PHE A 306 0.21 -15.25 -6.35
CA PHE A 306 1.20 -15.73 -5.38
C PHE A 306 1.90 -14.58 -4.66
N LEU A 307 2.23 -13.50 -5.38
CA LEU A 307 2.77 -12.28 -4.78
C LEU A 307 1.84 -11.71 -3.72
N GLY A 308 0.53 -11.64 -3.99
CA GLY A 308 -0.47 -11.13 -3.05
C GLY A 308 -0.59 -11.99 -1.79
N ILE A 309 -0.67 -13.32 -1.95
CA ILE A 309 -0.75 -14.27 -0.82
C ILE A 309 0.53 -14.20 0.02
N GLY A 310 1.70 -14.18 -0.62
CA GLY A 310 3.00 -14.06 0.05
C GLY A 310 3.09 -12.78 0.88
N TRP A 311 2.68 -11.64 0.30
CA TRP A 311 2.60 -10.38 1.01
C TRP A 311 1.68 -10.47 2.23
N ASN A 312 0.49 -11.06 2.10
CA ASN A 312 -0.44 -11.20 3.20
C ASN A 312 0.18 -11.94 4.39
N PHE A 313 0.79 -13.09 4.15
CA PHE A 313 1.38 -13.90 5.22
C PHE A 313 2.58 -13.22 5.87
N LEU A 314 3.46 -12.60 5.09
CA LEU A 314 4.62 -11.87 5.62
C LEU A 314 4.22 -10.62 6.39
N PHE A 315 3.34 -9.79 5.82
CA PHE A 315 2.95 -8.51 6.42
C PHE A 315 2.11 -8.70 7.67
N ILE A 316 1.11 -9.60 7.65
CA ILE A 316 0.25 -9.82 8.82
C ILE A 316 1.03 -10.50 9.94
N SER A 317 1.88 -11.48 9.62
CA SER A 317 2.74 -12.12 10.63
C SER A 317 3.73 -11.13 11.24
N GLY A 318 4.38 -10.29 10.40
CA GLY A 318 5.28 -9.24 10.86
C GLY A 318 4.59 -8.24 11.77
N THR A 319 3.45 -7.69 11.32
CA THR A 319 2.67 -6.71 12.09
C THR A 319 2.16 -7.30 13.41
N SER A 320 1.69 -8.55 13.39
CA SER A 320 1.19 -9.22 14.58
C SER A 320 2.30 -9.58 15.56
N LEU A 321 3.46 -10.01 15.07
CA LEU A 321 4.64 -10.25 15.91
C LEU A 321 5.13 -8.95 16.55
N LEU A 322 5.15 -7.83 15.80
CA LEU A 322 5.56 -6.52 16.29
C LEU A 322 4.86 -6.16 17.60
N VAL A 323 3.55 -6.38 17.67
CA VAL A 323 2.73 -6.04 18.85
C VAL A 323 3.19 -6.76 20.11
N THR A 324 3.85 -7.91 19.98
CA THR A 324 4.38 -8.71 21.12
C THR A 324 5.76 -8.25 21.59
N THR A 325 6.41 -7.29 20.89
CA THR A 325 7.83 -6.94 21.10
C THR A 325 8.05 -5.64 21.86
N TYR A 326 7.01 -4.86 22.12
CA TYR A 326 7.10 -3.57 22.81
C TYR A 326 6.14 -3.48 24.00
N LYS A 327 6.48 -2.59 24.94
CA LYS A 327 5.65 -2.28 26.11
C LYS A 327 4.55 -1.27 25.75
N PRO A 328 3.45 -1.15 26.54
CA PRO A 328 2.37 -0.22 26.24
C PRO A 328 2.81 1.24 26.03
N ASN A 329 3.75 1.74 26.83
CA ASN A 329 4.31 3.09 26.72
C ASN A 329 5.23 3.29 25.51
N GLU A 330 5.65 2.24 24.83
CA GLU A 330 6.51 2.26 23.64
C GLU A 330 5.71 2.11 22.33
N LYS A 331 4.41 1.85 22.41
CA LYS A 331 3.53 1.49 21.29
C LYS A 331 3.67 2.44 20.09
N PHE A 332 3.45 3.73 20.29
CA PHE A 332 3.49 4.70 19.19
C PHE A 332 4.88 4.82 18.57
N LYS A 333 5.93 4.73 19.38
CA LYS A 333 7.32 4.79 18.91
C LYS A 333 7.66 3.55 18.07
N ALA A 334 7.32 2.36 18.56
CA ALA A 334 7.60 1.10 17.87
C ALA A 334 6.80 0.98 16.56
N GLN A 335 5.50 1.34 16.58
CA GLN A 335 4.64 1.32 15.40
C GLN A 335 5.05 2.38 14.37
N GLY A 336 5.36 3.60 14.81
CA GLY A 336 5.83 4.67 13.93
C GLY A 336 7.16 4.33 13.27
N PHE A 337 8.07 3.69 14.00
CA PHE A 337 9.34 3.22 13.44
C PHE A 337 9.14 2.09 12.42
N ASN A 338 8.25 1.14 12.70
CA ASN A 338 7.87 0.11 11.74
C ASN A 338 7.30 0.71 10.46
N ASP A 339 6.33 1.61 10.58
CA ASP A 339 5.66 2.23 9.43
C ASP A 339 6.63 3.09 8.59
N LEU A 340 7.56 3.80 9.25
CA LEU A 340 8.62 4.53 8.56
C LEU A 340 9.48 3.58 7.70
N LEU A 341 9.91 2.44 8.25
CA LEU A 341 10.73 1.46 7.52
C LEU A 341 9.94 0.79 6.40
N VAL A 342 8.66 0.43 6.64
CA VAL A 342 7.78 -0.17 5.64
C VAL A 342 7.59 0.78 4.45
N PHE A 343 7.18 2.01 4.68
CA PHE A 343 6.88 2.95 3.58
C PHE A 343 8.16 3.48 2.90
N SER A 344 9.27 3.60 3.64
CA SER A 344 10.55 3.97 3.02
C SER A 344 11.08 2.85 2.11
N SER A 345 11.02 1.58 2.55
CA SER A 345 11.43 0.44 1.71
C SER A 345 10.49 0.26 0.50
N MET A 346 9.19 0.49 0.68
CA MET A 346 8.21 0.52 -0.40
C MET A 346 8.54 1.61 -1.43
N ALA A 347 8.85 2.82 -0.99
CA ALA A 347 9.19 3.94 -1.86
C ALA A 347 10.47 3.68 -2.66
N LEU A 348 11.53 3.23 -1.98
CA LEU A 348 12.79 2.87 -2.63
C LEU A 348 12.62 1.74 -3.65
N ALA A 349 11.87 0.71 -3.30
CA ALA A 349 11.58 -0.40 -4.20
C ALA A 349 10.81 0.05 -5.45
N SER A 350 9.79 0.91 -5.29
CA SER A 350 9.02 1.46 -6.40
C SER A 350 9.90 2.31 -7.34
N LEU A 351 10.79 3.15 -6.79
CA LEU A 351 11.75 3.95 -7.58
C LEU A 351 12.70 3.06 -8.37
N LEU A 352 13.27 2.05 -7.70
CA LEU A 352 14.20 1.10 -8.34
C LEU A 352 13.50 0.26 -9.43
N ALA A 353 12.24 -0.11 -9.23
CA ALA A 353 11.45 -0.87 -10.21
C ALA A 353 11.37 -0.15 -11.56
N GLY A 354 11.19 1.17 -11.53
CA GLY A 354 11.11 1.97 -12.74
C GLY A 354 12.38 2.03 -13.54
N ILE A 355 13.49 2.20 -12.84
CA ILE A 355 14.80 2.20 -13.47
C ILE A 355 15.08 0.81 -14.07
N LEU A 356 14.84 -0.24 -13.31
CA LEU A 356 15.21 -1.58 -13.72
C LEU A 356 14.33 -2.12 -14.86
N ILE A 357 13.00 -1.93 -14.83
CA ILE A 357 12.11 -2.48 -15.88
C ILE A 357 12.38 -1.87 -17.26
N SER A 358 13.02 -0.68 -17.33
CA SER A 358 13.36 -0.03 -18.58
C SER A 358 14.69 -0.50 -19.20
N ILE A 359 15.54 -1.16 -18.39
CA ILE A 359 16.90 -1.57 -18.81
C ILE A 359 17.14 -3.06 -18.74
N VAL A 360 16.33 -3.82 -17.97
CA VAL A 360 16.47 -5.25 -17.84
C VAL A 360 15.13 -5.97 -18.05
N SER A 361 15.17 -7.29 -18.27
CA SER A 361 13.97 -8.09 -18.49
C SER A 361 13.11 -8.26 -17.22
N TRP A 362 11.81 -8.58 -17.39
CA TRP A 362 10.91 -8.95 -16.31
C TRP A 362 11.47 -10.04 -15.39
N LYS A 363 12.12 -11.05 -15.97
CA LYS A 363 12.82 -12.12 -15.24
C LYS A 363 13.90 -11.55 -14.32
N THR A 364 14.73 -10.64 -14.83
CA THR A 364 15.81 -10.03 -14.06
C THR A 364 15.25 -9.17 -12.91
N VAL A 365 14.17 -8.41 -13.15
CA VAL A 365 13.46 -7.67 -12.10
C VAL A 365 13.01 -8.60 -10.97
N ASN A 366 12.43 -9.76 -11.30
CA ASN A 366 12.03 -10.74 -10.29
C ASN A 366 13.23 -11.32 -9.53
N LEU A 367 14.36 -11.56 -10.17
CA LEU A 367 15.57 -12.09 -9.53
C LEU A 367 16.14 -11.14 -8.46
N PHE A 368 16.04 -9.82 -8.63
CA PHE A 368 16.45 -8.87 -7.60
C PHE A 368 15.67 -9.04 -6.29
N CYS A 369 14.44 -9.57 -6.34
CA CYS A 369 13.65 -9.84 -5.14
C CYS A 369 14.28 -10.89 -4.22
N ILE A 370 15.15 -11.76 -4.73
CA ILE A 370 15.84 -12.81 -3.94
C ILE A 370 16.62 -12.17 -2.78
N THR A 371 17.24 -11.01 -3.00
CA THR A 371 17.98 -10.30 -1.95
C THR A 371 17.09 -10.00 -0.73
N PHE A 372 15.85 -9.53 -0.96
CA PHE A 372 14.90 -9.26 0.12
C PHE A 372 14.46 -10.56 0.82
N LEU A 373 14.26 -11.65 0.07
CA LEU A 373 13.89 -12.95 0.63
C LEU A 373 15.00 -13.49 1.55
N ILE A 374 16.26 -13.38 1.14
CA ILE A 374 17.41 -13.79 1.96
C ILE A 374 17.40 -13.02 3.28
N LEU A 375 17.20 -11.71 3.26
CA LEU A 375 17.17 -10.89 4.47
C LEU A 375 16.00 -11.27 5.40
N ILE A 376 14.83 -11.59 4.86
CA ILE A 376 13.69 -12.10 5.63
C ILE A 376 14.08 -13.42 6.31
N ILE A 377 14.61 -14.39 5.55
CA ILE A 377 14.99 -15.70 6.07
C ILE A 377 16.05 -15.57 7.17
N LEU A 378 17.10 -14.76 6.95
CA LEU A 378 18.13 -14.53 7.95
C LEU A 378 17.56 -13.94 9.25
N SER A 379 16.61 -13.02 9.15
CA SER A 379 15.96 -12.43 10.34
C SER A 379 15.13 -13.46 11.11
N ILE A 380 14.43 -14.37 10.42
CA ILE A 380 13.64 -15.44 11.05
C ILE A 380 14.59 -16.42 11.76
N VAL A 381 15.62 -16.89 11.07
CA VAL A 381 16.60 -17.84 11.63
C VAL A 381 17.32 -17.25 12.86
N ASN A 382 17.68 -15.96 12.81
CA ASN A 382 18.30 -15.30 13.97
C ASN A 382 17.35 -15.21 15.18
N ALA A 383 16.06 -14.95 14.94
CA ALA A 383 15.07 -14.87 16.01
C ALA A 383 14.72 -16.24 16.61
N ASP A 384 14.72 -17.31 15.79
CA ASP A 384 14.43 -18.67 16.24
C ASP A 384 15.63 -19.29 17.01
N LYS A 385 16.88 -18.93 16.66
CA LYS A 385 18.09 -19.39 17.39
C LYS A 385 18.24 -18.79 18.79
N LYS A 386 17.62 -17.63 19.05
CA LYS A 386 17.69 -16.95 20.36
C LYS A 386 16.44 -17.22 21.22
N ARG A 387 15.67 -18.24 20.88
CA ARG A 387 14.62 -18.83 21.70
C ARG A 387 15.22 -19.77 22.73
#